data_930bcffe40afee7194792b00f4c28c41
#
_entry.id   930bcffe40afee7194792b00f4c28c41
#
_cell.length_a   1.000
_cell.length_b   1.000
_cell.length_c   1.000
_cell.angle_alpha   90.00
_cell.angle_beta   90.00
_cell.angle_gamma   90.00
#
_symmetry.space_group_name_H-M   'P 1'
#
loop_
_entity.id
_entity.type
_entity.pdbx_description
1 polymer ?
#
loop_
_entity_poly.entity_id
_entity_poly.type
_entity_poly.pdbx_seq_one_letter_code
_entity_poly.pdbx_strand_id
1 'polypeptide(L)'
;FILPKPIINRGGCNLSFAGLKTAVLKISKNLKSKKDKYDLAASFQSTIEEILSHKSKVAFNEFKKRNKNKNNIFVIAGGVASNKKIRVKLKELSLKEKFQPIFPPIDLCSDNAAMIAMAGLEKYKKKKFDSLNFAVNPRWQLDEKANFMKGAGVKL
;
A
#
# COMPACT_ATOMS: atom_id res chain seq x y z
N PHE A 1 12.81 -2.93 -18.82
CA PHE A 1 12.10 -1.69 -19.15
C PHE A 1 12.30 -0.63 -18.09
N ILE A 2 12.47 0.64 -18.52
CA ILE A 2 12.50 1.77 -17.58
C ILE A 2 11.06 2.26 -17.42
N LEU A 3 10.57 2.23 -16.16
CA LEU A 3 9.22 2.63 -15.83
C LEU A 3 9.21 3.86 -14.92
N PRO A 4 8.22 4.75 -15.04
CA PRO A 4 8.13 5.94 -14.21
C PRO A 4 7.84 5.58 -12.74
N LYS A 5 8.36 6.38 -11.83
CA LYS A 5 8.12 6.30 -10.38
C LYS A 5 7.36 7.55 -9.93
N PRO A 6 6.03 7.57 -10.09
CA PRO A 6 5.25 8.78 -9.82
C PRO A 6 5.45 9.27 -8.40
N ILE A 7 5.59 10.58 -8.25
CA ILE A 7 5.77 11.29 -6.96
C ILE A 7 6.87 10.76 -6.03
N ILE A 8 7.80 9.92 -6.51
CA ILE A 8 8.84 9.35 -5.65
C ILE A 8 9.67 10.44 -4.96
N ASN A 9 10.05 11.48 -5.71
CA ASN A 9 10.84 12.61 -5.22
C ASN A 9 10.01 13.74 -4.58
N ARG A 10 8.67 13.62 -4.59
CA ARG A 10 7.81 14.58 -3.90
C ARG A 10 7.83 14.29 -2.40
N GLY A 11 8.00 15.30 -1.57
CA GLY A 11 8.00 15.16 -0.11
C GLY A 11 6.78 14.43 0.44
N GLY A 12 6.88 13.95 1.69
CA GLY A 12 5.83 13.19 2.37
C GLY A 12 5.72 11.73 1.94
N CYS A 13 4.78 11.01 2.55
CA CYS A 13 4.62 9.56 2.44
C CYS A 13 3.57 9.12 1.40
N ASN A 14 3.01 10.07 0.64
CA ASN A 14 1.97 9.76 -0.35
C ASN A 14 2.49 8.84 -1.46
N LEU A 15 1.63 7.90 -1.87
CA LEU A 15 1.87 6.95 -2.95
C LEU A 15 1.00 7.30 -4.16
N SER A 16 1.52 7.07 -5.36
CA SER A 16 0.75 7.14 -6.60
C SER A 16 1.26 6.10 -7.59
N PHE A 17 0.35 5.37 -8.20
CA PHE A 17 0.63 4.34 -9.21
C PHE A 17 -0.08 4.62 -10.55
N ALA A 18 -0.84 5.70 -10.65
CA ALA A 18 -1.63 6.01 -11.83
C ALA A 18 -0.75 6.17 -13.09
N GLY A 19 0.32 6.96 -13.01
CA GLY A 19 1.27 7.14 -14.12
C GLY A 19 2.01 5.86 -14.49
N LEU A 20 2.33 5.02 -13.52
CA LEU A 20 2.96 3.71 -13.73
C LEU A 20 2.03 2.76 -14.50
N LYS A 21 0.75 2.68 -14.09
CA LYS A 21 -0.27 1.89 -14.81
C LYS A 21 -0.38 2.28 -16.27
N THR A 22 -0.44 3.58 -16.56
CA THR A 22 -0.56 4.10 -17.93
C THR A 22 0.70 3.79 -18.77
N ALA A 23 1.89 3.89 -18.18
CA ALA A 23 3.14 3.56 -18.86
C ALA A 23 3.21 2.07 -19.21
N VAL A 24 2.87 1.18 -18.27
CA VAL A 24 2.81 -0.26 -18.54
C VAL A 24 1.82 -0.58 -19.65
N LEU A 25 0.62 0.02 -19.62
CA LEU A 25 -0.38 -0.17 -20.68
C LEU A 25 0.13 0.27 -22.07
N LYS A 26 0.86 1.39 -22.15
CA LYS A 26 1.45 1.84 -23.43
C LYS A 26 2.51 0.87 -23.94
N ILE A 27 3.41 0.41 -23.07
CA ILE A 27 4.48 -0.52 -23.46
C ILE A 27 3.89 -1.88 -23.85
N SER A 28 2.88 -2.36 -23.10
CA SER A 28 2.28 -3.69 -23.34
C SER A 28 1.66 -3.83 -24.74
N LYS A 29 1.22 -2.73 -25.37
CA LYS A 29 0.66 -2.73 -26.72
C LYS A 29 1.72 -3.01 -27.81
N ASN A 30 3.01 -2.81 -27.50
CA ASN A 30 4.11 -2.91 -28.45
C ASN A 30 5.07 -4.07 -28.16
N LEU A 31 4.70 -5.00 -27.28
CA LEU A 31 5.51 -6.18 -26.97
C LEU A 31 5.54 -7.12 -28.16
N LYS A 32 6.74 -7.60 -28.53
CA LYS A 32 6.96 -8.45 -29.71
C LYS A 32 7.14 -9.93 -29.34
N SER A 33 7.48 -10.21 -28.09
CA SER A 33 7.80 -11.57 -27.65
C SER A 33 7.24 -11.90 -26.26
N LYS A 34 7.16 -13.20 -25.98
CA LYS A 34 6.82 -13.69 -24.65
C LYS A 34 7.86 -13.26 -23.61
N LYS A 35 9.13 -13.15 -24.02
CA LYS A 35 10.22 -12.65 -23.16
C LYS A 35 9.98 -11.19 -22.77
N ASP A 36 9.61 -10.32 -23.71
CA ASP A 36 9.31 -8.91 -23.41
C ASP A 36 8.21 -8.78 -22.35
N LYS A 37 7.21 -9.67 -22.40
CA LYS A 37 6.12 -9.69 -21.40
C LYS A 37 6.65 -10.01 -20.00
N TYR A 38 7.55 -10.98 -19.89
CA TYR A 38 8.17 -11.32 -18.61
C TYR A 38 9.10 -10.21 -18.11
N ASP A 39 9.88 -9.62 -19.01
CA ASP A 39 10.78 -8.52 -18.68
C ASP A 39 10.02 -7.26 -18.25
N LEU A 40 8.87 -6.98 -18.87
CA LEU A 40 7.98 -5.89 -18.43
C LEU A 40 7.39 -6.17 -17.04
N ALA A 41 6.95 -7.40 -16.79
CA ALA A 41 6.41 -7.78 -15.48
C ALA A 41 7.47 -7.67 -14.37
N ALA A 42 8.70 -8.12 -14.64
CA ALA A 42 9.82 -7.99 -13.71
C ALA A 42 10.17 -6.52 -13.44
N SER A 43 10.20 -5.69 -14.50
CA SER A 43 10.47 -4.26 -14.40
C SER A 43 9.37 -3.54 -13.58
N PHE A 44 8.11 -3.92 -13.80
CA PHE A 44 6.98 -3.40 -13.03
C PHE A 44 7.10 -3.73 -11.54
N GLN A 45 7.37 -5.00 -11.22
CA GLN A 45 7.54 -5.43 -9.83
C GLN A 45 8.70 -4.69 -9.15
N SER A 46 9.86 -4.61 -9.80
CA SER A 46 11.02 -3.89 -9.28
C SER A 46 10.69 -2.41 -9.02
N THR A 47 9.97 -1.76 -9.94
CA THR A 47 9.54 -0.37 -9.78
C THR A 47 8.63 -0.17 -8.58
N ILE A 48 7.67 -1.09 -8.35
CA ILE A 48 6.82 -1.06 -7.16
C ILE A 48 7.65 -1.22 -5.87
N GLU A 49 8.57 -2.18 -5.86
CA GLU A 49 9.46 -2.41 -4.71
C GLU A 49 10.27 -1.15 -4.37
N GLU A 50 10.79 -0.46 -5.38
CA GLU A 50 11.55 0.79 -5.18
C GLU A 50 10.67 1.92 -4.64
N ILE A 51 9.47 2.13 -5.21
CA ILE A 51 8.53 3.16 -4.74
C ILE A 51 8.14 2.91 -3.28
N LEU A 52 7.76 1.67 -2.95
CA LEU A 52 7.37 1.29 -1.59
C LEU A 52 8.53 1.45 -0.62
N SER A 53 9.72 0.99 -0.98
CA SER A 53 10.91 1.10 -0.14
C SER A 53 11.28 2.57 0.13
N HIS A 54 11.26 3.41 -0.89
CA HIS A 54 11.58 4.83 -0.75
C HIS A 54 10.59 5.53 0.19
N LYS A 55 9.30 5.36 -0.04
CA LYS A 55 8.25 6.01 0.77
C LYS A 55 8.17 5.46 2.19
N SER A 56 8.43 4.16 2.38
CA SER A 56 8.55 3.59 3.73
C SER A 56 9.73 4.19 4.49
N LYS A 57 10.88 4.40 3.83
CA LYS A 57 12.02 5.06 4.46
C LYS A 57 11.71 6.50 4.88
N VAL A 58 10.99 7.25 4.04
CA VAL A 58 10.50 8.60 4.41
C VAL A 58 9.60 8.52 5.63
N ALA A 59 8.64 7.57 5.65
CA ALA A 59 7.73 7.37 6.78
C ALA A 59 8.47 7.00 8.08
N PHE A 60 9.49 6.15 8.00
CA PHE A 60 10.32 5.79 9.15
C PHE A 60 11.04 7.01 9.73
N ASN A 61 11.59 7.87 8.88
CA ASN A 61 12.26 9.09 9.32
C ASN A 61 11.27 10.04 10.00
N GLU A 62 10.09 10.24 9.44
CA GLU A 62 9.04 11.08 10.05
C GLU A 62 8.53 10.49 11.36
N PHE A 63 8.36 9.17 11.43
CA PHE A 63 7.95 8.50 12.66
C PHE A 63 8.99 8.68 13.78
N LYS A 64 10.28 8.47 13.48
CA LYS A 64 11.38 8.65 14.44
C LYS A 64 11.45 10.07 14.99
N LYS A 65 11.22 11.08 14.15
CA LYS A 65 11.21 12.49 14.58
C LYS A 65 10.11 12.78 15.62
N ARG A 66 8.92 12.20 15.40
CA ARG A 66 7.73 12.45 16.23
C ARG A 66 7.63 11.56 17.46
N ASN A 67 8.31 10.40 17.47
CA ASN A 67 8.11 9.34 18.46
C ASN A 67 9.44 8.82 19.02
N LYS A 68 10.23 9.71 19.64
CA LYS A 68 11.61 9.43 20.10
C LYS A 68 11.77 8.20 21.03
N ASN A 69 10.75 7.82 21.79
CA ASN A 69 10.82 6.76 22.83
C ASN A 69 9.78 5.64 22.64
N LYS A 70 9.33 5.38 21.41
CA LYS A 70 8.31 4.34 21.14
C LYS A 70 8.90 3.15 20.39
N ASN A 71 8.28 1.99 20.54
CA ASN A 71 8.60 0.82 19.76
C ASN A 71 8.37 1.10 18.27
N ASN A 72 9.42 0.90 17.48
CA ASN A 72 9.38 1.08 16.04
C ASN A 72 8.74 -0.17 15.40
N ILE A 73 7.43 -0.18 15.28
CA ILE A 73 6.69 -1.27 14.61
C ILE A 73 6.24 -0.79 13.23
N PHE A 74 6.44 -1.64 12.22
CA PHE A 74 5.96 -1.40 10.86
C PHE A 74 5.08 -2.55 10.40
N VAL A 75 3.80 -2.29 10.22
CA VAL A 75 2.82 -3.27 9.77
C VAL A 75 2.61 -3.16 8.27
N ILE A 76 2.72 -4.28 7.56
CA ILE A 76 2.53 -4.37 6.10
C ILE A 76 1.39 -5.37 5.86
N ALA A 77 0.23 -4.87 5.46
CA ALA A 77 -0.99 -5.65 5.26
C ALA A 77 -1.68 -5.30 3.93
N GLY A 78 -2.79 -6.00 3.62
CA GLY A 78 -3.56 -5.84 2.39
C GLY A 78 -3.03 -6.67 1.23
N GLY A 79 -3.75 -6.70 0.11
CA GLY A 79 -3.48 -7.60 -1.03
C GLY A 79 -2.07 -7.53 -1.59
N VAL A 80 -1.44 -6.35 -1.66
CA VAL A 80 -0.06 -6.18 -2.13
C VAL A 80 0.94 -6.84 -1.18
N ALA A 81 0.63 -6.91 0.13
CA ALA A 81 1.46 -7.57 1.12
C ALA A 81 1.51 -9.10 0.99
N SER A 82 0.70 -9.71 0.15
CA SER A 82 0.82 -11.14 -0.21
C SER A 82 2.00 -11.42 -1.16
N ASN A 83 2.51 -10.41 -1.86
CA ASN A 83 3.66 -10.57 -2.76
C ASN A 83 4.95 -10.84 -1.98
N LYS A 84 5.50 -12.04 -2.18
CA LYS A 84 6.68 -12.52 -1.44
C LYS A 84 7.92 -11.64 -1.63
N LYS A 85 8.16 -11.09 -2.83
CA LYS A 85 9.30 -10.20 -3.11
C LYS A 85 9.16 -8.87 -2.37
N ILE A 86 7.97 -8.27 -2.40
CA ILE A 86 7.69 -7.04 -1.65
C ILE A 86 7.88 -7.27 -0.14
N ARG A 87 7.40 -8.40 0.41
CA ARG A 87 7.62 -8.75 1.83
C ARG A 87 9.11 -8.81 2.18
N VAL A 88 9.90 -9.52 1.38
CA VAL A 88 11.36 -9.64 1.62
C VAL A 88 11.99 -8.25 1.61
N LYS A 89 11.72 -7.46 0.58
CA LYS A 89 12.30 -6.12 0.41
C LYS A 89 11.95 -5.17 1.56
N LEU A 90 10.68 -5.14 1.96
CA LEU A 90 10.24 -4.28 3.06
C LEU A 90 10.70 -4.79 4.44
N LYS A 91 10.82 -6.12 4.62
CA LYS A 91 11.40 -6.71 5.83
C LYS A 91 12.87 -6.28 6.00
N GLU A 92 13.68 -6.44 4.96
CA GLU A 92 15.09 -6.04 4.97
C GLU A 92 15.25 -4.54 5.29
N LEU A 93 14.47 -3.70 4.60
CA LEU A 93 14.46 -2.26 4.85
C LEU A 93 14.09 -1.93 6.31
N SER A 94 13.04 -2.57 6.83
CA SER A 94 12.57 -2.32 8.19
C SER A 94 13.65 -2.65 9.23
N LEU A 95 14.27 -3.81 9.11
CA LEU A 95 15.33 -4.24 10.01
C LEU A 95 16.55 -3.30 9.94
N LYS A 96 16.95 -2.90 8.72
CA LYS A 96 18.04 -1.92 8.52
C LYS A 96 17.74 -0.59 9.20
N GLU A 97 16.48 -0.15 9.18
CA GLU A 97 16.04 1.10 9.78
C GLU A 97 15.64 0.95 11.26
N LYS A 98 15.90 -0.21 11.88
CA LYS A 98 15.57 -0.54 13.27
C LYS A 98 14.06 -0.48 13.56
N PHE A 99 13.25 -0.97 12.63
CA PHE A 99 11.83 -1.23 12.81
C PHE A 99 11.57 -2.72 12.88
N GLN A 100 10.63 -3.13 13.73
CA GLN A 100 10.11 -4.49 13.77
C GLN A 100 9.02 -4.64 12.68
N PRO A 101 9.23 -5.42 11.61
CA PRO A 101 8.23 -5.65 10.59
C PRO A 101 7.21 -6.69 11.07
N ILE A 102 5.93 -6.39 10.88
CA ILE A 102 4.82 -7.33 11.14
C ILE A 102 4.05 -7.54 9.85
N PHE A 103 3.87 -8.80 9.48
CA PHE A 103 3.07 -9.21 8.33
C PHE A 103 1.98 -10.18 8.78
N PRO A 104 0.73 -9.99 8.38
CA PRO A 104 -0.29 -11.02 8.58
C PRO A 104 0.04 -12.27 7.75
N PRO A 105 -0.55 -13.43 8.06
CA PRO A 105 -0.56 -14.59 7.18
C PRO A 105 -1.00 -14.21 5.76
N ILE A 106 -0.45 -14.90 4.75
CA ILE A 106 -0.69 -14.53 3.34
C ILE A 106 -2.18 -14.64 2.96
N ASP A 107 -2.85 -15.65 3.46
CA ASP A 107 -4.28 -15.93 3.29
C ASP A 107 -5.18 -14.86 3.91
N LEU A 108 -4.69 -14.12 4.90
CA LEU A 108 -5.40 -12.99 5.51
C LEU A 108 -5.04 -11.62 4.89
N CYS A 109 -4.18 -11.58 3.87
CA CYS A 109 -3.82 -10.34 3.21
C CYS A 109 -4.85 -9.82 2.20
N SER A 110 -5.70 -10.69 1.65
CA SER A 110 -6.84 -10.31 0.79
C SER A 110 -8.11 -10.13 1.61
N ASP A 111 -9.16 -9.68 0.95
CA ASP A 111 -10.48 -9.57 1.57
C ASP A 111 -10.92 -10.92 2.12
N ASN A 112 -11.31 -10.94 3.39
CA ASN A 112 -11.72 -12.16 4.08
C ASN A 112 -12.76 -11.87 5.16
N ALA A 113 -13.57 -12.89 5.51
CA ALA A 113 -14.61 -12.76 6.51
C ALA A 113 -14.07 -12.52 7.94
N ALA A 114 -12.86 -13.02 8.23
CA ALA A 114 -12.28 -12.88 9.58
C ALA A 114 -12.00 -11.41 9.95
N MET A 115 -11.54 -10.58 9.01
CA MET A 115 -11.31 -9.16 9.27
C MET A 115 -12.62 -8.41 9.54
N ILE A 116 -13.71 -8.79 8.87
CA ILE A 116 -15.03 -8.17 9.07
C ILE A 116 -15.62 -8.64 10.42
N ALA A 117 -15.49 -9.92 10.74
CA ALA A 117 -15.92 -10.45 12.03
C ALA A 117 -15.16 -9.79 13.21
N MET A 118 -13.84 -9.55 13.04
CA MET A 118 -13.05 -8.85 14.05
C MET A 118 -13.49 -7.40 14.22
N ALA A 119 -13.74 -6.67 13.12
CA ALA A 119 -14.27 -5.32 13.17
C ALA A 119 -15.65 -5.27 13.85
N GLY A 120 -16.51 -6.23 13.53
CA GLY A 120 -17.82 -6.40 14.17
C GLY A 120 -17.71 -6.66 15.69
N LEU A 121 -16.78 -7.55 16.09
CA LEU A 121 -16.52 -7.82 17.51
C LEU A 121 -16.06 -6.56 18.27
N GLU A 122 -15.18 -5.75 17.68
CA GLU A 122 -14.73 -4.50 18.28
C GLU A 122 -15.85 -3.45 18.41
N LYS A 123 -16.74 -3.37 17.43
CA LYS A 123 -17.95 -2.54 17.49
C LYS A 123 -18.90 -3.05 18.58
N TYR A 124 -19.12 -4.36 18.64
CA TYR A 124 -19.97 -5.00 19.65
C TYR A 124 -19.49 -4.70 21.07
N LYS A 125 -18.20 -4.89 21.38
CA LYS A 125 -17.61 -4.55 22.68
C LYS A 125 -17.82 -3.10 23.08
N LYS A 126 -17.81 -2.20 22.11
CA LYS A 126 -18.04 -0.75 22.31
C LYS A 126 -19.52 -0.36 22.29
N LYS A 127 -20.44 -1.33 22.20
CA LYS A 127 -21.89 -1.11 22.08
C LYS A 127 -22.27 -0.15 20.93
N LYS A 128 -21.51 -0.20 19.82
CA LYS A 128 -21.76 0.62 18.61
C LYS A 128 -22.48 -0.23 17.58
N PHE A 129 -23.74 0.03 17.42
CA PHE A 129 -24.61 -0.67 16.47
C PHE A 129 -25.14 0.32 15.45
N ASP A 130 -25.20 -0.09 14.21
CA ASP A 130 -25.87 0.65 13.15
C ASP A 130 -27.35 0.21 13.09
N SER A 131 -28.25 1.07 12.60
CA SER A 131 -29.63 0.67 12.29
C SER A 131 -29.66 -0.32 11.14
N LEU A 132 -30.76 -1.06 10.97
CA LEU A 132 -30.93 -1.96 9.82
C LEU A 132 -31.04 -1.22 8.49
N ASN A 133 -31.25 0.09 8.53
CA ASN A 133 -31.36 0.96 7.35
C ASN A 133 -30.09 1.81 7.19
N PHE A 134 -28.95 1.17 6.95
CA PHE A 134 -27.69 1.86 6.69
C PHE A 134 -27.37 1.91 5.19
N ALA A 135 -26.76 3.03 4.75
CA ALA A 135 -26.32 3.18 3.36
C ALA A 135 -24.98 2.48 3.10
N VAL A 136 -24.88 1.82 1.95
CA VAL A 136 -23.60 1.26 1.47
C VAL A 136 -22.74 2.40 0.95
N ASN A 137 -21.48 2.45 1.40
CA ASN A 137 -20.50 3.43 0.94
C ASN A 137 -19.33 2.75 0.22
N PRO A 138 -19.41 2.50 -1.10
CA PRO A 138 -18.37 1.77 -1.87
C PRO A 138 -17.01 2.49 -1.93
N ARG A 139 -16.97 3.78 -1.64
CA ARG A 139 -15.76 4.63 -1.67
C ARG A 139 -15.52 5.30 -0.33
N TRP A 140 -15.68 4.54 0.74
CA TRP A 140 -15.50 5.06 2.08
C TRP A 140 -14.07 5.53 2.29
N GLN A 141 -13.89 6.79 2.62
CA GLN A 141 -12.58 7.37 2.91
C GLN A 141 -12.11 6.92 4.29
N LEU A 142 -10.81 6.63 4.43
CA LEU A 142 -10.21 6.27 5.72
C LEU A 142 -10.22 7.44 6.71
N ASP A 143 -10.11 8.65 6.21
CA ASP A 143 -10.17 9.89 6.98
C ASP A 143 -10.87 10.97 6.15
N GLU A 144 -12.11 11.28 6.54
CA GLU A 144 -12.94 12.28 5.85
C GLU A 144 -12.43 13.71 6.05
N LYS A 145 -11.62 13.94 7.09
CA LYS A 145 -11.07 15.26 7.43
C LYS A 145 -9.70 15.51 6.80
N ALA A 146 -9.07 14.50 6.24
CA ALA A 146 -7.75 14.66 5.64
C ALA A 146 -7.84 15.42 4.31
N ASN A 147 -7.05 16.48 4.18
CA ASN A 147 -6.82 17.18 2.92
C ASN A 147 -5.93 16.32 2.01
N PHE A 148 -6.46 15.24 1.47
CA PHE A 148 -5.73 14.41 0.53
C PHE A 148 -5.68 15.05 -0.85
N MET A 149 -4.57 14.79 -1.54
CA MET A 149 -4.57 14.92 -2.98
C MET A 149 -5.58 13.91 -3.54
N LYS A 150 -6.67 14.41 -4.06
CA LYS A 150 -7.68 13.55 -4.70
C LYS A 150 -7.02 12.81 -5.84
N GLY A 151 -7.13 11.49 -5.85
CA GLY A 151 -6.54 10.65 -6.89
C GLY A 151 -7.13 10.97 -8.27
N ALA A 152 -6.38 10.68 -9.33
CA ALA A 152 -6.89 10.77 -10.70
C ALA A 152 -8.18 9.95 -10.83
N GLY A 153 -9.27 10.59 -11.20
CA GLY A 153 -10.60 9.97 -11.32
C GLY A 153 -11.60 10.36 -10.23
N VAL A 154 -11.19 11.06 -9.19
CA VAL A 154 -12.14 11.73 -8.28
C VAL A 154 -12.42 13.11 -8.85
N LYS A 155 -13.48 13.23 -9.64
CA LYS A 155 -14.04 14.54 -10.00
C LYS A 155 -14.65 15.16 -8.73
N LEU A 156 -14.33 16.41 -8.50
CA LEU A 156 -14.98 17.25 -7.50
C LEU A 156 -16.43 17.49 -7.88
#